data_9e6954d7eedbd1a96b0cfaeedfc8d913
#
_entry.id   9e6954d7eedbd1a96b0cfaeedfc8d913
#
_cell.length_a   1.000
_cell.length_b   1.000
_cell.length_c   1.000
_cell.angle_alpha   90.00
_cell.angle_beta   90.00
_cell.angle_gamma   90.00
#
_symmetry.space_group_name_H-M   'P 1'
#
loop_
_entity.id
_entity.type
_entity.pdbx_description
1 polymer ?
#
loop_
_entity_poly.entity_id
_entity_poly.type
_entity_poly.pdbx_seq_one_letter_code
_entity_poly.pdbx_strand_id
1 'polypeptide(L)'
;MFKVLTRRLQHCNEVATSISNTSPTQLQQLKTQLAEEMGKPVGLHTMGIPAAISTLGVIVSFAIPQLWLGYGVLAALGQPAERVFVWVVLIALLFASINGVTMFMIGKGSMRAVRLHLTLAVMSLVLTAAYLLAALSGSAAPGVSLTAALVSIVMLLLSGSCILSTAFYKMLLFTLHNRAWRKLISKAR
;
A
#
# COMPACT_ATOMS: atom_id res chain seq x y z
N MET A 1 17.59 7.14 0.93
CA MET A 1 16.12 7.16 0.89
C MET A 1 15.53 5.93 1.57
N PHE A 2 15.86 4.70 1.17
CA PHE A 2 15.37 3.46 1.81
C PHE A 2 15.70 3.36 3.30
N LYS A 3 16.91 3.73 3.74
CA LYS A 3 17.29 3.74 5.17
C LYS A 3 16.35 4.58 6.04
N VAL A 4 15.85 5.71 5.52
CA VAL A 4 14.91 6.58 6.23
C VAL A 4 13.55 5.89 6.40
N LEU A 5 13.04 5.26 5.33
CA LEU A 5 11.79 4.49 5.39
C LEU A 5 11.91 3.34 6.40
N THR A 6 12.98 2.55 6.32
CA THR A 6 13.20 1.43 7.24
C THR A 6 13.22 1.90 8.70
N ARG A 7 13.93 3.00 9.03
CA ARG A 7 13.96 3.58 10.37
C ARG A 7 12.57 4.02 10.83
N ARG A 8 11.81 4.71 9.98
CA ARG A 8 10.44 5.15 10.27
C ARG A 8 9.49 3.99 10.55
N LEU A 9 9.56 2.94 9.71
CA LEU A 9 8.75 1.73 9.89
C LEU A 9 9.13 0.96 11.15
N GLN A 10 10.42 0.89 11.46
CA GLN A 10 10.92 0.26 12.68
C GLN A 10 10.39 1.01 13.92
N HIS A 11 10.52 2.34 13.96
CA HIS A 11 9.96 3.17 15.01
C HIS A 11 8.44 2.96 15.18
N CYS A 12 7.66 3.02 14.09
CA CYS A 12 6.23 2.74 14.15
C CYS A 12 5.91 1.33 14.67
N ASN A 13 6.74 0.33 14.34
CA ASN A 13 6.56 -1.04 14.82
C ASN A 13 6.85 -1.17 16.32
N GLU A 14 7.89 -0.51 16.82
CA GLU A 14 8.23 -0.44 18.25
C GLU A 14 7.09 0.21 19.03
N VAL A 15 6.58 1.36 18.55
CA VAL A 15 5.41 2.03 19.12
C VAL A 15 4.18 1.13 19.12
N ALA A 16 3.90 0.43 18.01
CA ALA A 16 2.75 -0.47 17.92
C ALA A 16 2.85 -1.65 18.92
N THR A 17 4.06 -2.15 19.17
CA THR A 17 4.33 -3.20 20.15
C THR A 17 4.17 -2.66 21.58
N SER A 18 4.71 -1.47 21.86
CA SER A 18 4.56 -0.80 23.14
C SER A 18 3.09 -0.57 23.49
N ILE A 19 2.27 -0.10 22.53
CA ILE A 19 0.82 0.05 22.75
C ILE A 19 0.18 -1.27 23.23
N SER A 20 0.66 -2.42 22.75
CA SER A 20 0.07 -3.72 23.10
C SER A 20 0.37 -4.15 24.54
N ASN A 21 1.52 -3.76 25.14
CA ASN A 21 2.04 -4.31 26.39
C ASN A 21 2.07 -3.29 27.56
N THR A 22 1.63 -2.05 27.33
CA THR A 22 1.86 -0.92 28.22
C THR A 22 0.71 -0.69 29.22
N SER A 23 1.04 -0.18 30.41
CA SER A 23 0.07 0.26 31.44
C SER A 23 -0.71 1.50 31.02
N PRO A 24 -1.88 1.81 31.62
CA PRO A 24 -2.66 2.98 31.26
C PRO A 24 -1.91 4.31 31.37
N THR A 25 -1.11 4.48 32.40
CA THR A 25 -0.32 5.71 32.66
C THR A 25 0.73 5.94 31.57
N GLN A 26 1.51 4.90 31.26
CA GLN A 26 2.51 4.96 30.19
C GLN A 26 1.87 5.11 28.81
N LEU A 27 0.68 4.54 28.60
CA LEU A 27 -0.07 4.69 27.35
C LEU A 27 -0.53 6.13 27.14
N GLN A 28 -0.88 6.86 28.21
CA GLN A 28 -1.19 8.28 28.14
C GLN A 28 0.05 9.11 27.78
N GLN A 29 1.21 8.82 28.36
CA GLN A 29 2.47 9.47 28.00
C GLN A 29 2.83 9.23 26.52
N LEU A 30 2.76 7.97 26.07
CA LEU A 30 3.02 7.61 24.67
C LEU A 30 2.09 8.35 23.72
N LYS A 31 0.80 8.50 24.07
CA LYS A 31 -0.17 9.26 23.28
C LYS A 31 0.26 10.74 23.15
N THR A 32 0.71 11.35 24.22
CA THR A 32 1.20 12.75 24.22
C THR A 32 2.46 12.89 23.36
N GLN A 33 3.43 11.98 23.51
CA GLN A 33 4.64 11.97 22.66
C GLN A 33 4.32 11.84 21.17
N LEU A 34 3.39 10.95 20.80
CA LEU A 34 2.96 10.82 19.41
C LEU A 34 2.28 12.08 18.89
N ALA A 35 1.50 12.78 19.71
CA ALA A 35 0.89 14.04 19.32
C ALA A 35 1.92 15.14 19.07
N GLU A 36 2.95 15.23 19.91
CA GLU A 36 4.07 16.18 19.75
C GLU A 36 4.89 15.87 18.47
N GLU A 37 5.21 14.58 18.24
CA GLU A 37 5.97 14.15 17.06
C GLU A 37 5.21 14.40 15.75
N MET A 38 3.90 14.25 15.73
CA MET A 38 3.08 14.59 14.56
C MET A 38 3.08 16.09 14.24
N GLY A 39 3.23 16.94 15.24
CA GLY A 39 3.11 18.41 15.12
C GLY A 39 1.65 18.84 14.95
N LYS A 40 1.34 19.67 13.93
CA LYS A 40 -0.03 20.19 13.72
C LYS A 40 -1.06 19.03 13.69
N PRO A 41 -2.13 19.13 14.49
CA PRO A 41 -3.09 18.02 14.66
C PRO A 41 -3.97 17.76 13.42
N VAL A 42 -4.06 18.71 12.48
CA VAL A 42 -4.89 18.60 11.28
C VAL A 42 -4.07 18.79 10.02
N GLY A 43 -4.24 17.91 9.04
CA GLY A 43 -3.56 18.00 7.75
C GLY A 43 -3.90 16.78 6.87
N LEU A 44 -3.29 16.70 5.69
CA LEU A 44 -3.50 15.60 4.73
C LEU A 44 -3.26 14.21 5.35
N HIS A 45 -2.37 14.11 6.34
CA HIS A 45 -2.07 12.87 7.04
C HIS A 45 -3.25 12.38 7.91
N THR A 46 -4.04 13.27 8.52
CA THR A 46 -5.19 12.88 9.36
C THR A 46 -6.35 12.34 8.53
N MET A 47 -6.45 12.76 7.27
CA MET A 47 -7.48 12.29 6.33
C MET A 47 -7.15 10.95 5.65
N GLY A 48 -5.95 10.39 5.87
CA GLY A 48 -5.53 9.15 5.23
C GLY A 48 -5.20 9.28 3.73
N ILE A 49 -5.12 10.49 3.21
CA ILE A 49 -4.87 10.79 1.79
C ILE A 49 -3.59 10.11 1.27
N PRO A 50 -2.43 10.12 1.99
CA PRO A 50 -1.23 9.47 1.51
C PRO A 50 -1.40 7.96 1.28
N ALA A 51 -2.16 7.27 2.16
CA ALA A 51 -2.45 5.85 1.97
C ALA A 51 -3.40 5.64 0.80
N ALA A 52 -4.44 6.47 0.64
CA ALA A 52 -5.40 6.36 -0.45
C ALA A 52 -4.72 6.53 -1.82
N ILE A 53 -3.88 7.56 -1.99
CA ILE A 53 -3.14 7.80 -3.24
C ILE A 53 -2.16 6.65 -3.50
N SER A 54 -1.43 6.20 -2.48
CA SER A 54 -0.52 5.06 -2.62
C SER A 54 -1.26 3.79 -3.03
N THR A 55 -2.39 3.49 -2.39
CA THR A 55 -3.21 2.31 -2.70
C THR A 55 -3.76 2.37 -4.13
N LEU A 56 -4.27 3.52 -4.55
CA LEU A 56 -4.74 3.73 -5.93
C LEU A 56 -3.61 3.52 -6.94
N GLY A 57 -2.42 4.09 -6.67
CA GLY A 57 -1.25 3.91 -7.53
C GLY A 57 -0.84 2.44 -7.66
N VAL A 58 -0.85 1.66 -6.56
CA VAL A 58 -0.57 0.22 -6.57
C VAL A 58 -1.63 -0.55 -7.38
N ILE A 59 -2.92 -0.24 -7.19
CA ILE A 59 -4.01 -0.92 -7.90
C ILE A 59 -3.91 -0.66 -9.42
N VAL A 60 -3.73 0.58 -9.84
CA VAL A 60 -3.66 0.93 -11.26
C VAL A 60 -2.39 0.37 -11.90
N SER A 61 -1.24 0.45 -11.23
CA SER A 61 0.02 -0.11 -11.75
C SER A 61 0.00 -1.63 -11.88
N PHE A 62 -0.78 -2.32 -11.07
CA PHE A 62 -1.02 -3.76 -11.20
C PHE A 62 -2.05 -4.07 -12.30
N ALA A 63 -3.15 -3.31 -12.37
CA ALA A 63 -4.25 -3.57 -13.29
C ALA A 63 -3.84 -3.52 -14.78
N ILE A 64 -2.90 -2.65 -15.14
CA ILE A 64 -2.46 -2.48 -16.53
C ILE A 64 -1.73 -3.73 -17.04
N PRO A 65 -0.65 -4.24 -16.42
CA PRO A 65 0.08 -5.39 -16.93
C PRO A 65 -0.65 -6.72 -16.75
N GLN A 66 -1.69 -6.80 -15.92
CA GLN A 66 -2.41 -8.05 -15.69
C GLN A 66 -3.13 -8.57 -16.93
N LEU A 67 -3.50 -7.70 -17.89
CA LEU A 67 -4.10 -8.12 -19.17
C LEU A 67 -3.09 -8.94 -19.98
N TRP A 68 -1.88 -8.42 -20.15
CA TRP A 68 -0.76 -9.13 -20.80
C TRP A 68 -0.45 -10.45 -20.09
N LEU A 69 -0.36 -10.42 -18.76
CA LEU A 69 -0.13 -11.63 -17.98
C LEU A 69 -1.26 -12.65 -18.15
N GLY A 70 -2.51 -12.20 -18.21
CA GLY A 70 -3.69 -13.04 -18.44
C GLY A 70 -3.64 -13.75 -19.80
N TYR A 71 -3.28 -13.06 -20.87
CA TYR A 71 -3.07 -13.69 -22.17
C TYR A 71 -1.96 -14.74 -22.12
N GLY A 72 -0.84 -14.45 -21.48
CA GLY A 72 0.27 -15.41 -21.33
C GLY A 72 -0.14 -16.66 -20.54
N VAL A 73 -0.87 -16.49 -19.43
CA VAL A 73 -1.36 -17.62 -18.62
C VAL A 73 -2.38 -18.47 -19.40
N LEU A 74 -3.33 -17.83 -20.07
CA LEU A 74 -4.34 -18.55 -20.87
C LEU A 74 -3.70 -19.34 -22.01
N ALA A 75 -2.73 -18.75 -22.72
CA ALA A 75 -1.98 -19.44 -23.77
C ALA A 75 -1.20 -20.64 -23.21
N ALA A 76 -0.55 -20.49 -22.06
CA ALA A 76 0.17 -21.60 -21.40
C ALA A 76 -0.76 -22.74 -20.95
N LEU A 77 -2.03 -22.41 -20.63
CA LEU A 77 -3.06 -23.39 -20.25
C LEU A 77 -3.85 -23.94 -21.45
N GLY A 78 -3.52 -23.57 -22.68
CA GLY A 78 -4.27 -23.95 -23.89
C GLY A 78 -5.70 -23.43 -23.91
N GLN A 79 -5.99 -22.34 -23.22
CA GLN A 79 -7.31 -21.74 -23.12
C GLN A 79 -7.50 -20.65 -24.18
N PRO A 80 -8.74 -20.46 -24.69
CA PRO A 80 -9.02 -19.44 -25.70
C PRO A 80 -8.85 -18.02 -25.14
N ALA A 81 -8.33 -17.12 -25.96
CA ALA A 81 -8.00 -15.74 -25.61
C ALA A 81 -9.21 -14.92 -25.11
N GLU A 82 -10.43 -15.27 -25.55
CA GLU A 82 -11.67 -14.58 -25.15
C GLU A 82 -11.94 -14.68 -23.63
N ARG A 83 -11.38 -15.67 -22.97
CA ARG A 83 -11.51 -15.84 -21.50
C ARG A 83 -10.68 -14.83 -20.70
N VAL A 84 -9.82 -14.06 -21.34
CA VAL A 84 -8.99 -13.05 -20.65
C VAL A 84 -9.82 -12.04 -19.89
N PHE A 85 -11.01 -11.69 -20.37
CA PHE A 85 -11.89 -10.75 -19.67
C PHE A 85 -12.30 -11.29 -18.29
N VAL A 86 -12.68 -12.57 -18.20
CA VAL A 86 -13.03 -13.19 -16.91
C VAL A 86 -11.83 -13.21 -15.97
N TRP A 87 -10.65 -13.56 -16.50
CA TRP A 87 -9.39 -13.51 -15.74
C TRP A 87 -9.14 -12.12 -15.15
N VAL A 88 -9.19 -11.09 -16.00
CA VAL A 88 -8.92 -9.70 -15.60
C VAL A 88 -9.90 -9.25 -14.51
N VAL A 89 -11.19 -9.50 -14.70
CA VAL A 89 -12.21 -9.10 -13.71
C VAL A 89 -12.00 -9.78 -12.36
N LEU A 90 -11.78 -11.09 -12.35
CA LEU A 90 -11.61 -11.84 -11.11
C LEU A 90 -10.34 -11.41 -10.35
N ILE A 91 -9.21 -11.29 -11.05
CA ILE A 91 -7.94 -10.90 -10.44
C ILE A 91 -7.98 -9.42 -9.99
N ALA A 92 -8.59 -8.54 -10.78
CA ALA A 92 -8.73 -7.14 -10.39
C ALA A 92 -9.59 -6.97 -9.14
N LEU A 93 -10.73 -7.66 -9.05
CA LEU A 93 -11.60 -7.64 -7.88
C LEU A 93 -10.90 -8.19 -6.65
N LEU A 94 -10.19 -9.31 -6.78
CA LEU A 94 -9.41 -9.90 -5.69
C LEU A 94 -8.33 -8.93 -5.20
N PHE A 95 -7.54 -8.39 -6.13
CA PHE A 95 -6.45 -7.47 -5.79
C PHE A 95 -6.95 -6.17 -5.17
N ALA A 96 -8.03 -5.59 -5.72
CA ALA A 96 -8.67 -4.39 -5.17
C ALA A 96 -9.24 -4.65 -3.77
N SER A 97 -9.86 -5.81 -3.56
CA SER A 97 -10.40 -6.21 -2.25
C SER A 97 -9.30 -6.32 -1.19
N ILE A 98 -8.18 -6.99 -1.52
CA ILE A 98 -7.02 -7.11 -0.63
C ILE A 98 -6.46 -5.72 -0.29
N ASN A 99 -6.32 -4.84 -1.29
CA ASN A 99 -5.85 -3.47 -1.06
C ASN A 99 -6.82 -2.65 -0.22
N GLY A 100 -8.13 -2.77 -0.43
CA GLY A 100 -9.17 -2.11 0.35
C GLY A 100 -9.15 -2.52 1.83
N VAL A 101 -9.09 -3.83 2.10
CA VAL A 101 -8.94 -4.36 3.47
C VAL A 101 -7.63 -3.89 4.10
N THR A 102 -6.53 -3.91 3.33
CA THR A 102 -5.22 -3.46 3.80
C THR A 102 -5.26 -1.99 4.18
N MET A 103 -5.82 -1.12 3.35
CA MET A 103 -6.00 0.31 3.64
C MET A 103 -6.84 0.55 4.91
N PHE A 104 -7.94 -0.17 5.07
CA PHE A 104 -8.77 -0.10 6.26
C PHE A 104 -8.00 -0.51 7.52
N MET A 105 -7.20 -1.57 7.46
CA MET A 105 -6.38 -2.04 8.56
C MET A 105 -5.21 -1.08 8.89
N ILE A 106 -4.65 -0.39 7.88
CA ILE A 106 -3.67 0.70 8.09
C ILE A 106 -4.34 1.82 8.89
N GLY A 107 -5.55 2.23 8.55
CA GLY A 107 -6.34 3.22 9.28
C GLY A 107 -6.63 2.82 10.74
N LYS A 108 -6.65 1.53 11.05
CA LYS A 108 -6.70 1.00 12.43
C LYS A 108 -5.36 0.96 13.17
N GLY A 109 -4.25 1.33 12.51
CA GLY A 109 -2.90 1.31 13.09
C GLY A 109 -2.26 -0.09 13.09
N SER A 110 -2.57 -0.93 12.09
CA SER A 110 -1.98 -2.27 11.93
C SER A 110 -0.68 -2.22 11.14
N MET A 111 0.46 -2.45 11.79
CA MET A 111 1.77 -2.51 11.11
C MET A 111 1.90 -3.73 10.19
N ARG A 112 1.14 -4.80 10.44
CA ARG A 112 1.08 -5.96 9.52
C ARG A 112 0.47 -5.55 8.18
N ALA A 113 -0.59 -4.73 8.21
CA ALA A 113 -1.22 -4.20 7.00
C ALA A 113 -0.28 -3.27 6.22
N VAL A 114 0.53 -2.44 6.91
CA VAL A 114 1.55 -1.61 6.26
C VAL A 114 2.57 -2.48 5.52
N ARG A 115 3.04 -3.57 6.14
CA ARG A 115 3.97 -4.52 5.48
C ARG A 115 3.31 -5.19 4.28
N LEU A 116 2.05 -5.62 4.40
CA LEU A 116 1.31 -6.20 3.28
C LEU A 116 1.18 -5.21 2.12
N HIS A 117 0.84 -3.94 2.41
CA HIS A 117 0.78 -2.89 1.38
C HIS A 117 2.12 -2.71 0.64
N LEU A 118 3.24 -2.70 1.38
CA LEU A 118 4.58 -2.63 0.79
C LEU A 118 4.89 -3.86 -0.08
N THR A 119 4.49 -5.06 0.36
CA THR A 119 4.65 -6.29 -0.43
C THR A 119 3.85 -6.20 -1.74
N LEU A 120 2.60 -5.73 -1.69
CA LEU A 120 1.77 -5.53 -2.89
C LEU A 120 2.38 -4.48 -3.83
N ALA A 121 2.96 -3.40 -3.29
CA ALA A 121 3.67 -2.41 -4.09
C ALA A 121 4.92 -2.99 -4.78
N VAL A 122 5.69 -3.84 -4.08
CA VAL A 122 6.85 -4.54 -4.68
C VAL A 122 6.40 -5.55 -5.75
N MET A 123 5.34 -6.30 -5.52
CA MET A 123 4.76 -7.20 -6.54
C MET A 123 4.33 -6.42 -7.80
N SER A 124 3.64 -5.27 -7.62
CA SER A 124 3.27 -4.41 -8.73
C SER A 124 4.50 -3.84 -9.45
N LEU A 125 5.58 -3.51 -8.71
CA LEU A 125 6.84 -3.06 -9.31
C LEU A 125 7.46 -4.13 -10.21
N VAL A 126 7.56 -5.37 -9.72
CA VAL A 126 8.13 -6.48 -10.50
C VAL A 126 7.32 -6.73 -11.76
N LEU A 127 5.99 -6.77 -11.64
CA LEU A 127 5.10 -6.99 -12.77
C LEU A 127 5.16 -5.84 -13.79
N THR A 128 5.17 -4.59 -13.33
CA THR A 128 5.32 -3.40 -14.18
C THR A 128 6.66 -3.37 -14.89
N ALA A 129 7.75 -3.75 -14.21
CA ALA A 129 9.08 -3.84 -14.82
C ALA A 129 9.14 -4.91 -15.91
N ALA A 130 8.59 -6.10 -15.67
CA ALA A 130 8.50 -7.16 -16.66
C ALA A 130 7.66 -6.73 -17.89
N TYR A 131 6.54 -6.06 -17.64
CA TYR A 131 5.68 -5.52 -18.70
C TYR A 131 6.38 -4.43 -19.53
N LEU A 132 7.13 -3.54 -18.89
CA LEU A 132 7.94 -2.54 -19.59
C LEU A 132 9.00 -3.19 -20.48
N LEU A 133 9.72 -4.20 -19.96
CA LEU A 133 10.71 -4.93 -20.76
C LEU A 133 10.07 -5.60 -21.97
N ALA A 134 8.88 -6.20 -21.82
CA ALA A 134 8.13 -6.75 -22.93
C ALA A 134 7.73 -5.68 -23.96
N ALA A 135 7.31 -4.49 -23.49
CA ALA A 135 6.97 -3.38 -24.37
C ALA A 135 8.18 -2.80 -25.11
N LEU A 136 9.34 -2.71 -24.46
CA LEU A 136 10.59 -2.21 -25.06
C LEU A 136 11.22 -3.20 -26.05
N SER A 137 11.03 -4.51 -25.82
CA SER A 137 11.52 -5.54 -26.74
C SER A 137 10.73 -5.62 -28.06
N GLY A 138 9.72 -4.78 -28.25
CA GLY A 138 8.87 -4.80 -29.45
C GLY A 138 8.00 -6.06 -29.52
N SER A 139 7.70 -6.67 -28.37
CA SER A 139 6.85 -7.86 -28.31
C SER A 139 5.49 -7.61 -28.96
N ALA A 140 5.14 -8.41 -29.97
CA ALA A 140 3.81 -8.43 -30.60
C ALA A 140 2.77 -9.19 -29.76
N ALA A 141 3.08 -9.52 -28.50
CA ALA A 141 2.16 -10.23 -27.63
C ALA A 141 0.87 -9.41 -27.38
N PRO A 142 -0.30 -10.05 -27.36
CA PRO A 142 -1.56 -9.37 -27.10
C PRO A 142 -1.53 -8.63 -25.76
N GLY A 143 -2.07 -7.40 -25.75
CA GLY A 143 -2.14 -6.58 -24.55
C GLY A 143 -0.87 -5.82 -24.19
N VAL A 144 0.21 -5.90 -24.97
CA VAL A 144 1.44 -5.11 -24.78
C VAL A 144 1.29 -3.74 -25.43
N SER A 145 1.57 -2.68 -24.68
CA SER A 145 1.57 -1.29 -25.13
C SER A 145 2.58 -0.47 -24.36
N LEU A 146 3.46 0.26 -25.05
CA LEU A 146 4.45 1.14 -24.42
C LEU A 146 3.78 2.28 -23.63
N THR A 147 2.72 2.86 -24.19
CA THR A 147 1.96 3.91 -23.50
C THR A 147 1.37 3.41 -22.19
N ALA A 148 0.76 2.22 -22.21
CA ALA A 148 0.22 1.59 -21.01
C ALA A 148 1.32 1.27 -19.97
N ALA A 149 2.49 0.81 -20.41
CA ALA A 149 3.64 0.59 -19.55
C ALA A 149 4.12 1.88 -18.87
N LEU A 150 4.20 2.98 -19.61
CA LEU A 150 4.57 4.30 -19.07
C LEU A 150 3.55 4.80 -18.04
N VAL A 151 2.25 4.65 -18.30
CA VAL A 151 1.19 5.00 -17.33
C VAL A 151 1.34 4.17 -16.05
N SER A 152 1.57 2.85 -16.18
CA SER A 152 1.78 1.96 -15.03
C SER A 152 2.97 2.42 -14.18
N ILE A 153 4.10 2.81 -14.80
CA ILE A 153 5.28 3.34 -14.11
C ILE A 153 4.97 4.65 -13.40
N VAL A 154 4.30 5.59 -14.06
CA VAL A 154 3.95 6.88 -13.44
C VAL A 154 3.09 6.66 -12.19
N MET A 155 2.10 5.78 -12.26
CA MET A 155 1.25 5.46 -11.11
C MET A 155 2.04 4.78 -9.97
N LEU A 156 2.99 3.93 -10.32
CA LEU A 156 3.88 3.30 -9.34
C LEU A 156 4.84 4.29 -8.67
N LEU A 157 5.40 5.23 -9.44
CA LEU A 157 6.25 6.31 -8.91
C LEU A 157 5.44 7.23 -8.00
N LEU A 158 4.21 7.55 -8.34
CA LEU A 158 3.30 8.32 -7.49
C LEU A 158 3.05 7.59 -6.16
N SER A 159 2.73 6.29 -6.22
CA SER A 159 2.57 5.45 -5.02
C SER A 159 3.83 5.43 -4.15
N GLY A 160 4.98 5.18 -4.75
CA GLY A 160 6.28 5.15 -4.06
C GLY A 160 6.62 6.50 -3.42
N SER A 161 6.37 7.60 -4.11
CA SER A 161 6.57 8.95 -3.58
C SER A 161 5.69 9.21 -2.35
N CYS A 162 4.43 8.75 -2.37
CA CYS A 162 3.55 8.85 -1.22
C CYS A 162 4.08 8.04 -0.03
N ILE A 163 4.48 6.77 -0.24
CA ILE A 163 5.02 5.89 0.82
C ILE A 163 6.27 6.49 1.47
N LEU A 164 7.14 7.11 0.68
CA LEU A 164 8.39 7.70 1.14
C LEU A 164 8.20 9.09 1.79
N SER A 165 7.03 9.69 1.63
CA SER A 165 6.74 11.04 2.12
C SER A 165 6.70 11.11 3.66
N THR A 166 6.96 12.31 4.19
CA THR A 166 6.75 12.62 5.61
C THR A 166 5.27 12.60 5.98
N ALA A 167 4.39 12.87 5.03
CA ALA A 167 2.94 12.83 5.23
C ALA A 167 2.46 11.40 5.52
N PHE A 168 2.99 10.39 4.81
CA PHE A 168 2.69 8.97 5.09
C PHE A 168 3.17 8.55 6.48
N TYR A 169 4.40 8.95 6.86
CA TYR A 169 4.91 8.68 8.20
C TYR A 169 4.04 9.32 9.30
N LYS A 170 3.69 10.60 9.16
CA LYS A 170 2.79 11.29 10.11
C LYS A 170 1.40 10.64 10.17
N MET A 171 0.89 10.16 9.05
CA MET A 171 -0.35 9.40 8.99
C MET A 171 -0.25 8.09 9.82
N LEU A 172 0.88 7.36 9.73
CA LEU A 172 1.08 6.17 10.55
C LEU A 172 1.11 6.51 12.04
N LEU A 173 1.82 7.57 12.43
CA LEU A 173 1.82 8.05 13.83
C LEU A 173 0.41 8.39 14.30
N PHE A 174 -0.38 9.07 13.46
CA PHE A 174 -1.78 9.39 13.77
C PHE A 174 -2.64 8.15 13.98
N THR A 175 -2.50 7.13 13.13
CA THR A 175 -3.25 5.88 13.28
C THR A 175 -2.84 5.11 14.54
N LEU A 176 -1.56 5.16 14.94
CA LEU A 176 -1.06 4.61 16.19
C LEU A 176 -1.55 5.40 17.41
N HIS A 177 -1.54 6.73 17.34
CA HIS A 177 -2.14 7.60 18.37
C HIS A 177 -3.61 7.24 18.62
N ASN A 178 -4.41 7.10 17.55
CA ASN A 178 -5.82 6.70 17.65
C ASN A 178 -5.98 5.28 18.19
N ARG A 179 -5.07 4.37 17.88
CA ARG A 179 -5.05 3.01 18.46
C ARG A 179 -4.77 3.05 19.96
N ALA A 180 -3.80 3.87 20.41
CA ALA A 180 -3.50 4.07 21.82
C ALA A 180 -4.71 4.63 22.58
N TRP A 181 -5.36 5.65 22.01
CA TRP A 181 -6.56 6.25 22.58
C TRP A 181 -7.72 5.26 22.73
N ARG A 182 -8.03 4.47 21.68
CA ARG A 182 -9.06 3.42 21.76
C ARG A 182 -8.76 2.40 22.86
N LYS A 183 -7.48 2.04 23.04
CA LYS A 183 -7.08 1.11 24.10
C LYS A 183 -7.23 1.70 25.50
N LEU A 184 -6.95 3.00 25.67
CA LEU A 184 -7.20 3.70 26.94
C LEU A 184 -8.68 3.66 27.34
N ILE A 185 -9.57 3.98 26.39
CA ILE A 185 -11.03 3.95 26.64
C ILE A 185 -11.50 2.54 26.98
N SER A 186 -11.00 1.52 26.31
CA SER A 186 -11.42 0.13 26.57
C SER A 186 -10.94 -0.41 27.92
N LYS A 187 -9.88 0.17 28.53
CA LYS A 187 -9.40 -0.19 29.88
C LYS A 187 -10.07 0.63 30.98
N ALA A 188 -10.71 1.73 30.65
CA ALA A 188 -11.43 2.59 31.59
C ALA A 188 -12.89 2.17 31.81
N ARG A 189 -13.40 1.25 30.98
CA ARG A 189 -14.71 0.59 31.12
C ARG A 189 -14.54 -0.75 31.83
#